data_a17362610949c78219ec837dc83f49a8
#
_entry.id   a17362610949c78219ec837dc83f49a8
#
_cell.length_a   1.000
_cell.length_b   1.000
_cell.length_c   1.000
_cell.angle_alpha   90.00
_cell.angle_beta   90.00
_cell.angle_gamma   90.00
#
_symmetry.space_group_name_H-M   'P 1'
#
loop_
_entity.id
_entity.type
_entity.pdbx_description
1 polymer ?
#
loop_
_entity_poly.entity_id
_entity_poly.type
_entity_poly.pdbx_seq_one_letter_code
_entity_poly.pdbx_strand_id
1 'polypeptide(L)'
;MIVMDIRLDNFMAFKNFHMNMSYPKKILNSYIEEEYLKDRPNFRYKKVNILMGANASGKTSFGRMLMNIFNFMDRKEMERITRSICDTSKKAMFSMDFITAEGDCLYRVITQIDPKTEEKYKDTDINICVNHVKIGAKDSYETCCKR
;
A
#
# COMPACT_ATOMS: atom_id res chain seq x y z
N MET A 1 -4.83 -7.71 8.83
CA MET A 1 -3.81 -7.00 8.03
C MET A 1 -3.85 -5.51 8.38
N ILE A 2 -2.70 -4.89 8.60
CA ILE A 2 -2.55 -3.45 8.86
C ILE A 2 -1.69 -2.88 7.74
N VAL A 3 -2.24 -1.91 6.99
CA VAL A 3 -1.49 -1.25 5.91
C VAL A 3 -0.64 -0.14 6.49
N MET A 4 0.64 -0.09 6.07
CA MET A 4 1.64 0.85 6.57
C MET A 4 1.98 1.95 5.57
N ASP A 5 1.99 1.61 4.28
CA ASP A 5 2.38 2.52 3.20
C ASP A 5 1.73 2.10 1.89
N ILE A 6 1.34 3.07 1.07
CA ILE A 6 0.79 2.84 -0.27
C ILE A 6 1.39 3.84 -1.23
N ARG A 7 1.80 3.34 -2.38
CA ARG A 7 2.24 4.14 -3.52
C ARG A 7 1.47 3.74 -4.76
N LEU A 8 1.07 4.72 -5.54
CA LEU A 8 0.33 4.55 -6.78
C LEU A 8 0.94 5.42 -7.87
N ASP A 9 1.12 4.86 -9.03
CA ASP A 9 1.51 5.61 -10.23
C ASP A 9 0.74 5.13 -11.44
N ASN A 10 0.24 6.06 -12.24
CA ASN A 10 -0.56 5.83 -13.44
C ASN A 10 -1.87 5.05 -13.19
N PHE A 11 -2.49 5.22 -12.03
CA PHE A 11 -3.83 4.70 -11.75
C PHE A 11 -4.82 5.84 -11.52
N MET A 12 -5.98 5.81 -12.19
CA MET A 12 -6.99 6.89 -12.12
C MET A 12 -6.32 8.26 -12.34
N ALA A 13 -6.39 9.17 -11.36
CA ALA A 13 -5.74 10.48 -11.42
C ALA A 13 -4.40 10.51 -10.63
N PHE A 14 -3.93 9.36 -10.12
CA PHE A 14 -2.74 9.31 -9.29
C PHE A 14 -1.47 9.19 -10.13
N LYS A 15 -0.55 10.14 -9.92
CA LYS A 15 0.81 10.15 -10.44
C LYS A 15 1.77 10.34 -9.28
N ASN A 16 2.71 9.41 -9.10
CA ASN A 16 3.66 9.44 -7.99
C ASN A 16 2.99 9.67 -6.62
N PHE A 17 1.79 9.12 -6.43
CA PHE A 17 1.06 9.25 -5.17
C PHE A 17 1.70 8.39 -4.10
N HIS A 18 1.80 8.96 -2.90
CA HIS A 18 2.34 8.28 -1.73
C HIS A 18 1.52 8.62 -0.49
N MET A 19 1.13 7.60 0.26
CA MET A 19 0.46 7.76 1.55
C MET A 19 1.09 6.84 2.59
N ASN A 20 1.70 7.44 3.61
CA ASN A 20 2.28 6.73 4.75
C ASN A 20 1.28 6.71 5.92
N MET A 21 1.01 5.52 6.44
CA MET A 21 0.08 5.26 7.56
C MET A 21 0.81 4.86 8.84
N SER A 22 2.15 4.95 8.86
CA SER A 22 2.94 4.75 10.07
C SER A 22 3.04 6.01 10.90
N TYR A 23 3.45 5.84 12.16
CA TYR A 23 3.91 6.94 12.99
C TYR A 23 5.44 6.98 13.06
N PRO A 24 6.05 8.17 13.24
CA PRO A 24 7.47 8.29 13.55
C PRO A 24 7.85 7.47 14.79
N LYS A 25 9.09 7.02 14.86
CA LYS A 25 9.65 6.19 15.94
C LYS A 25 9.43 6.73 17.36
N LYS A 26 9.36 8.05 17.52
CA LYS A 26 9.13 8.72 18.81
C LYS A 26 7.95 9.66 18.68
N ILE A 27 6.81 9.26 19.21
CA ILE A 27 5.77 10.18 19.62
C ILE A 27 5.91 10.29 21.15
N LEU A 28 6.47 11.38 21.60
CA LEU A 28 6.50 11.72 23.03
C LEU A 28 5.07 12.13 23.41
N ASN A 29 4.55 11.53 24.51
CA ASN A 29 3.22 11.82 25.05
C ASN A 29 2.03 11.46 24.14
N SER A 30 2.10 10.33 23.41
CA SER A 30 0.90 9.79 22.78
C SER A 30 -0.01 9.17 23.85
N TYR A 31 -1.21 9.74 24.00
CA TYR A 31 -2.27 9.19 24.86
C TYR A 31 -3.11 8.11 24.14
N ILE A 32 -2.78 7.79 22.90
CA ILE A 32 -3.51 6.78 22.13
C ILE A 32 -2.89 5.42 22.44
N GLU A 33 -3.61 4.64 23.21
CA GLU A 33 -3.23 3.27 23.52
C GLU A 33 -3.34 2.38 22.28
N GLU A 34 -2.47 1.36 22.20
CA GLU A 34 -2.54 0.29 21.19
C GLU A 34 -2.31 0.69 19.72
N GLU A 35 -1.71 1.83 19.42
CA GLU A 35 -1.23 2.16 18.07
C GLU A 35 0.19 1.61 17.81
N TYR A 36 0.49 0.45 18.33
CA TYR A 36 1.76 -0.25 18.14
C TYR A 36 1.55 -1.76 18.15
N LEU A 37 2.50 -2.49 17.60
CA LEU A 37 2.47 -3.95 17.64
C LEU A 37 2.74 -4.44 19.06
N LYS A 38 2.01 -5.49 19.46
CA LYS A 38 2.25 -6.18 20.74
C LYS A 38 3.72 -6.56 20.85
N ASP A 39 4.33 -6.25 21.97
CA ASP A 39 5.75 -6.50 22.29
C ASP A 39 6.76 -5.73 21.40
N ARG A 40 6.30 -4.78 20.57
CA ARG A 40 7.14 -3.95 19.68
C ARG A 40 6.70 -2.48 19.72
N PRO A 41 6.94 -1.76 20.82
CA PRO A 41 6.37 -0.41 21.06
C PRO A 41 6.88 0.66 20.09
N ASN A 42 8.00 0.41 19.40
CA ASN A 42 8.53 1.33 18.40
C ASN A 42 7.88 1.13 17.01
N PHE A 43 7.25 -0.02 16.78
CA PHE A 43 6.57 -0.28 15.51
C PHE A 43 5.12 0.21 15.59
N ARG A 44 4.92 1.47 15.18
CA ARG A 44 3.67 2.20 15.35
C ARG A 44 2.94 2.41 14.04
N TYR A 45 1.61 2.40 14.10
CA TYR A 45 0.72 2.58 12.95
C TYR A 45 -0.52 3.38 13.34
N LYS A 46 -1.14 4.01 12.35
CA LYS A 46 -2.40 4.75 12.53
C LYS A 46 -3.57 3.78 12.40
N LYS A 47 -4.36 3.61 13.45
CA LYS A 47 -5.59 2.82 13.41
C LYS A 47 -6.66 3.46 12.54
N VAL A 48 -6.70 4.79 12.50
CA VAL A 48 -7.67 5.57 11.74
C VAL A 48 -6.93 6.59 10.90
N ASN A 49 -7.27 6.66 9.61
CA ASN A 49 -6.82 7.69 8.70
C ASN A 49 -8.06 8.39 8.14
N ILE A 50 -8.13 9.70 8.32
CA ILE A 50 -9.23 10.53 7.83
C ILE A 50 -8.75 11.30 6.59
N LEU A 51 -9.40 11.05 5.46
CA LEU A 51 -9.14 11.76 4.21
C LEU A 51 -10.08 12.94 4.09
N MET A 52 -9.54 14.14 4.18
CA MET A 52 -10.28 15.39 4.01
C MET A 52 -9.79 16.12 2.76
N GLY A 53 -10.68 16.90 2.17
CA GLY A 53 -10.37 17.69 0.98
C GLY A 53 -11.64 18.11 0.23
N ALA A 54 -11.50 19.08 -0.66
CA ALA A 54 -12.58 19.57 -1.52
C ALA A 54 -13.20 18.46 -2.40
N ASN A 55 -14.36 18.74 -2.99
CA ASN A 55 -14.93 17.84 -3.99
C ASN A 55 -13.96 17.67 -5.16
N ALA A 56 -13.98 16.50 -5.79
CA ALA A 56 -13.05 16.10 -6.86
C ALA A 56 -11.56 15.98 -6.47
N SER A 57 -11.20 16.05 -5.20
CA SER A 57 -9.79 15.89 -4.74
C SER A 57 -9.27 14.45 -4.77
N GLY A 58 -10.03 13.49 -5.28
CA GLY A 58 -9.59 12.09 -5.43
C GLY A 58 -9.86 11.16 -4.24
N LYS A 59 -10.56 11.62 -3.18
CA LYS A 59 -10.88 10.77 -2.01
C LYS A 59 -11.59 9.46 -2.39
N THR A 60 -12.65 9.56 -3.16
CA THR A 60 -13.41 8.39 -3.64
C THR A 60 -12.58 7.51 -4.56
N SER A 61 -11.74 8.11 -5.42
CA SER A 61 -10.83 7.38 -6.31
C SER A 61 -9.80 6.59 -5.51
N PHE A 62 -9.26 7.16 -4.42
CA PHE A 62 -8.35 6.46 -3.53
C PHE A 62 -9.03 5.25 -2.84
N GLY A 63 -10.23 5.42 -2.29
CA GLY A 63 -10.98 4.32 -1.70
C GLY A 63 -11.28 3.20 -2.71
N ARG A 64 -11.68 3.55 -3.94
CA ARG A 64 -11.88 2.58 -5.03
C ARG A 64 -10.59 1.86 -5.40
N MET A 65 -9.47 2.60 -5.46
CA MET A 65 -8.17 2.00 -5.79
C MET A 65 -7.71 1.02 -4.73
N LEU A 66 -7.87 1.35 -3.43
CA LEU A 66 -7.62 0.43 -2.33
C LEU A 66 -8.44 -0.86 -2.47
N MET A 67 -9.74 -0.73 -2.70
CA MET A 67 -10.61 -1.88 -2.90
C MET A 67 -10.17 -2.74 -4.10
N ASN A 68 -9.75 -2.12 -5.20
CA ASN A 68 -9.24 -2.84 -6.37
C ASN A 68 -7.93 -3.58 -6.06
N ILE A 69 -7.02 -2.97 -5.30
CA ILE A 69 -5.78 -3.63 -4.84
C ILE A 69 -6.10 -4.84 -3.96
N PHE A 70 -6.99 -4.69 -2.98
CA PHE A 70 -7.37 -5.81 -2.13
C PHE A 70 -8.04 -6.95 -2.90
N ASN A 71 -8.96 -6.64 -3.81
CA ASN A 71 -9.59 -7.66 -4.66
C ASN A 71 -8.56 -8.35 -5.59
N PHE A 72 -7.59 -7.60 -6.09
CA PHE A 72 -6.50 -8.17 -6.89
C PHE A 72 -5.64 -9.13 -6.07
N MET A 73 -5.27 -8.73 -4.85
CA MET A 73 -4.42 -9.55 -3.98
C MET A 73 -5.14 -10.80 -3.46
N ASP A 74 -6.43 -10.69 -3.13
CA ASP A 74 -7.23 -11.77 -2.54
C ASP A 74 -7.81 -12.71 -3.60
N ARG A 75 -8.36 -12.15 -4.68
CA ARG A 75 -9.15 -12.88 -5.69
C ARG A 75 -8.51 -12.96 -7.06
N LYS A 76 -7.34 -12.32 -7.25
CA LYS A 76 -6.68 -12.20 -8.56
C LYS A 76 -7.56 -11.51 -9.62
N GLU A 77 -8.42 -10.58 -9.22
CA GLU A 77 -9.29 -9.82 -10.12
C GLU A 77 -8.49 -8.80 -10.95
N MET A 78 -7.88 -9.27 -12.03
CA MET A 78 -7.05 -8.43 -12.92
C MET A 78 -7.87 -7.35 -13.64
N GLU A 79 -9.08 -7.64 -14.01
CA GLU A 79 -9.90 -6.73 -14.84
C GLU A 79 -10.13 -5.39 -14.14
N ARG A 80 -10.41 -5.40 -12.84
CA ARG A 80 -10.66 -4.17 -12.08
C ARG A 80 -9.42 -3.30 -11.92
N ILE A 81 -8.27 -3.94 -11.68
CA ILE A 81 -7.01 -3.20 -11.52
C ILE A 81 -6.57 -2.59 -12.86
N THR A 82 -6.62 -3.34 -13.95
CA THR A 82 -6.23 -2.88 -15.28
C THR A 82 -7.16 -1.81 -15.85
N ARG A 83 -8.46 -1.87 -15.57
CA ARG A 83 -9.42 -0.80 -15.91
C ARG A 83 -9.16 0.51 -15.16
N SER A 84 -8.42 0.46 -14.06
CA SER A 84 -8.08 1.64 -13.29
C SER A 84 -6.84 2.37 -13.82
N ILE A 85 -6.14 1.83 -14.82
CA ILE A 85 -4.96 2.44 -15.42
C ILE A 85 -5.38 3.68 -16.20
N CYS A 86 -4.69 4.81 -15.96
CA CYS A 86 -4.99 6.10 -16.58
C CYS A 86 -4.49 6.16 -18.02
N ASP A 87 -3.23 5.86 -18.22
CA ASP A 87 -2.55 5.88 -19.53
C ASP A 87 -2.04 4.47 -19.85
N THR A 88 -2.75 3.76 -20.72
CA THR A 88 -2.44 2.37 -21.07
C THR A 88 -1.19 2.21 -21.93
N SER A 89 -0.63 3.32 -22.46
CA SER A 89 0.63 3.32 -23.18
C SER A 89 1.87 3.38 -22.28
N LYS A 90 1.66 3.55 -20.98
CA LYS A 90 2.71 3.63 -19.96
C LYS A 90 2.58 2.55 -18.92
N LYS A 91 3.68 2.25 -18.26
CA LYS A 91 3.67 1.37 -17.10
C LYS A 91 2.79 1.95 -16.00
N ALA A 92 2.06 1.08 -15.32
CA ALA A 92 1.37 1.42 -14.09
C ALA A 92 2.01 0.64 -12.93
N MET A 93 2.05 1.24 -11.73
CA MET A 93 2.66 0.63 -10.57
C MET A 93 1.87 0.95 -9.31
N PHE A 94 1.67 -0.07 -8.49
CA PHE A 94 1.34 0.15 -7.09
C PHE A 94 2.28 -0.63 -6.19
N SER A 95 2.53 -0.10 -5.00
CA SER A 95 3.15 -0.87 -3.93
C SER A 95 2.38 -0.68 -2.63
N MET A 96 2.37 -1.72 -1.82
CA MET A 96 1.73 -1.70 -0.51
C MET A 96 2.61 -2.42 0.51
N ASP A 97 2.90 -1.70 1.60
CA ASP A 97 3.54 -2.28 2.77
C ASP A 97 2.47 -2.61 3.80
N PHE A 98 2.51 -3.81 4.34
CA PHE A 98 1.54 -4.25 5.34
C PHE A 98 2.11 -5.28 6.31
N ILE A 99 1.44 -5.43 7.44
CA ILE A 99 1.68 -6.51 8.42
C ILE A 99 0.44 -7.40 8.52
N THR A 100 0.67 -8.69 8.71
CA THR A 100 -0.40 -9.67 8.94
C THR A 100 -0.89 -9.61 10.40
N ALA A 101 -1.92 -10.39 10.74
CA ALA A 101 -2.44 -10.49 12.10
C ALA A 101 -1.40 -11.02 13.11
N GLU A 102 -0.47 -11.86 12.65
CA GLU A 102 0.60 -12.41 13.47
C GLU A 102 1.64 -11.36 13.87
N GLY A 103 1.80 -10.31 13.04
CA GLY A 103 2.64 -9.15 13.35
C GLY A 103 4.15 -9.41 13.34
N ASP A 104 4.61 -10.53 12.79
CA ASP A 104 6.02 -10.92 12.84
C ASP A 104 6.86 -10.35 11.71
N CYS A 105 6.25 -10.09 10.57
CA CYS A 105 6.92 -9.61 9.38
C CYS A 105 6.23 -8.40 8.79
N LEU A 106 7.04 -7.46 8.29
CA LEU A 106 6.61 -6.43 7.36
C LEU A 106 6.74 -6.97 5.95
N TYR A 107 5.67 -6.96 5.20
CA TYR A 107 5.63 -7.35 3.79
C TYR A 107 5.57 -6.12 2.91
N ARG A 108 6.24 -6.17 1.76
CA ARG A 108 6.11 -5.22 0.66
C ARG A 108 5.73 -5.95 -0.60
N VAL A 109 4.58 -5.62 -1.15
CA VAL A 109 4.15 -6.07 -2.48
C VAL A 109 4.34 -4.91 -3.45
N ILE A 110 5.04 -5.16 -4.55
CA ILE A 110 5.20 -4.22 -5.66
C ILE A 110 4.61 -4.89 -6.88
N THR A 111 3.63 -4.26 -7.49
CA THR A 111 3.01 -4.73 -8.73
C THR A 111 3.27 -3.72 -9.83
N GLN A 112 3.88 -4.17 -10.91
CA GLN A 112 4.09 -3.38 -12.12
C GLN A 112 3.29 -4.00 -13.26
N ILE A 113 2.57 -3.16 -13.99
CA ILE A 113 1.79 -3.54 -15.15
C ILE A 113 2.41 -2.86 -16.36
N ASP A 114 2.87 -3.65 -17.30
CA ASP A 114 3.49 -3.17 -18.53
C ASP A 114 2.47 -2.46 -19.44
N PRO A 115 2.92 -1.61 -20.37
CA PRO A 115 2.04 -0.94 -21.32
C PRO A 115 1.20 -1.94 -22.11
N LYS A 116 -0.04 -1.58 -22.37
CA LYS A 116 -0.96 -2.41 -23.14
C LYS A 116 -0.51 -2.52 -24.58
N THR A 117 -0.21 -3.73 -25.04
CA THR A 117 0.23 -4.03 -26.43
C THR A 117 -0.86 -4.66 -27.27
N GLU A 118 -1.86 -5.24 -26.64
CA GLU A 118 -2.96 -5.94 -27.31
C GLU A 118 -4.32 -5.41 -26.82
N GLU A 119 -5.41 -5.97 -27.34
CA GLU A 119 -6.76 -5.54 -26.97
C GLU A 119 -7.08 -5.74 -25.48
N LYS A 120 -6.48 -6.78 -24.86
CA LYS A 120 -6.64 -7.07 -23.42
C LYS A 120 -5.28 -7.30 -22.75
N TYR A 121 -5.17 -6.96 -21.48
CA TYR A 121 -4.02 -7.33 -20.65
C TYR A 121 -3.97 -8.84 -20.44
N LYS A 122 -2.77 -9.39 -20.43
CA LYS A 122 -2.46 -10.78 -20.11
C LYS A 122 -1.77 -10.89 -18.76
N ASP A 123 -1.75 -12.08 -18.19
CA ASP A 123 -1.02 -12.35 -16.94
C ASP A 123 0.47 -12.04 -17.07
N THR A 124 1.03 -12.20 -18.27
CA THR A 124 2.43 -11.91 -18.58
C THR A 124 2.78 -10.42 -18.53
N ASP A 125 1.80 -9.53 -18.61
CA ASP A 125 1.99 -8.08 -18.55
C ASP A 125 2.09 -7.59 -17.10
N ILE A 126 1.86 -8.47 -16.12
CA ILE A 126 1.84 -8.15 -14.70
C ILE A 126 3.02 -8.80 -13.98
N ASN A 127 3.88 -7.97 -13.43
CA ASN A 127 5.03 -8.38 -12.64
C ASN A 127 4.76 -8.08 -11.16
N ILE A 128 4.81 -9.12 -10.33
CA ILE A 128 4.59 -9.00 -8.88
C ILE A 128 5.86 -9.40 -8.15
N CYS A 129 6.36 -8.50 -7.32
CA CYS A 129 7.49 -8.74 -6.43
C CYS A 129 7.00 -8.65 -4.98
N VAL A 130 7.29 -9.68 -4.19
CA VAL A 130 6.95 -9.72 -2.77
C VAL A 130 8.23 -9.83 -1.96
N ASN A 131 8.48 -8.86 -1.10
CA ASN A 131 9.57 -8.86 -0.15
C ASN A 131 9.02 -8.90 1.27
N HIS A 132 9.79 -9.41 2.20
CA HIS A 132 9.44 -9.35 3.61
C HIS A 132 10.67 -9.20 4.49
N VAL A 133 10.46 -8.60 5.65
CA VAL A 133 11.49 -8.46 6.67
C VAL A 133 10.90 -8.77 8.05
N LYS A 134 11.61 -9.56 8.85
CA LYS A 134 11.21 -9.87 10.22
C LYS A 134 11.33 -8.63 11.09
N ILE A 135 10.27 -8.33 11.86
CA ILE A 135 10.23 -7.17 12.76
C ILE A 135 10.86 -7.56 14.09
N GLY A 136 11.98 -6.92 14.45
CA GLY A 136 12.63 -7.10 15.74
C GLY A 136 11.93 -6.30 16.85
N ALA A 137 12.23 -6.65 18.12
CA ALA A 137 11.60 -6.03 19.30
C ALA A 137 11.81 -4.50 19.39
N LYS A 138 12.90 -3.98 18.85
CA LYS A 138 13.25 -2.54 18.86
C LYS A 138 13.03 -1.83 17.54
N ASP A 139 12.51 -2.54 16.52
CA ASP A 139 12.33 -1.98 15.19
C ASP A 139 11.15 -1.00 15.13
N SER A 140 11.30 -0.01 14.27
CA SER A 140 10.22 0.83 13.75
C SER A 140 9.96 0.47 12.29
N TYR A 141 8.86 0.96 11.73
CA TYR A 141 8.59 0.83 10.30
C TYR A 141 9.75 1.33 9.44
N GLU A 142 10.28 2.52 9.76
CA GLU A 142 11.43 3.10 9.04
C GLU A 142 12.69 2.24 9.11
N THR A 143 12.95 1.60 10.28
CA THR A 143 14.10 0.69 10.43
C THR A 143 13.94 -0.54 9.55
N CYS A 144 12.74 -1.11 9.49
CA CYS A 144 12.44 -2.24 8.61
C CYS A 144 12.59 -1.89 7.12
N CYS A 145 12.15 -0.70 6.71
CA CYS A 145 12.26 -0.24 5.31
C CYS A 145 13.71 -0.05 4.82
N LYS A 146 14.68 0.06 5.72
CA LYS A 146 16.11 0.23 5.38
C LYS A 146 16.85 -1.11 5.22
N ARG A 147 16.23 -2.20 5.54
CA ARG A 147 16.74 -3.59 5.38
C ARG A 147 16.14 -4.26 4.16
#